data_e7e92b13e221d03f1af317b74cb6067b
#
_entry.id   e7e92b13e221d03f1af317b74cb6067b
#
_cell.length_a   1.000
_cell.length_b   1.000
_cell.length_c   1.000
_cell.angle_alpha   90.00
_cell.angle_beta   90.00
_cell.angle_gamma   90.00
#
_symmetry.space_group_name_H-M   'P 1'
#
loop_
_entity.id
_entity.type
_entity.pdbx_description
1 polymer ?
#
loop_
_entity_poly.entity_id
_entity_poly.type
_entity_poly.pdbx_seq_one_letter_code
_entity_poly.pdbx_strand_id
1 'polypeptide(L)'
;MLTNIEKNVRPKPWKKKCEFCKSDVVGKLHMVLGNGVYIDTLNLMPRIQNQVRSLAAFDNPEFYKNKRLGYSNYYNFSAVYLGKDIDGYIQIPRGLRENIIQECEKAGISVDVSDQRETGQPIRVSFKGDLRMQQELAAEKLLSHSDGVLSAATAFGKTVVCSYLIACLLYTSPSPRD
;
A
#
# COMPACT_ATOMS: atom_id res chain seq x y z
N MET A 1 15.10 10.25 -46.23
CA MET A 1 15.74 10.20 -44.90
C MET A 1 14.93 11.10 -43.96
N LEU A 2 14.04 10.52 -43.18
CA LEU A 2 13.25 11.25 -42.21
C LEU A 2 13.94 11.05 -40.85
N THR A 3 14.57 12.12 -40.37
CA THR A 3 15.24 12.17 -39.07
C THR A 3 14.20 11.99 -37.95
N ASN A 4 14.40 10.95 -37.13
CA ASN A 4 13.69 10.74 -35.87
C ASN A 4 13.91 11.96 -34.95
N ILE A 5 12.91 12.82 -34.87
CA ILE A 5 12.83 13.80 -33.80
C ILE A 5 12.41 13.01 -32.54
N GLU A 6 13.38 12.60 -31.75
CA GLU A 6 13.13 12.14 -30.38
C GLU A 6 12.34 13.23 -29.64
N LYS A 7 11.06 12.97 -29.43
CA LYS A 7 10.23 13.83 -28.58
C LYS A 7 10.86 13.85 -27.19
N ASN A 8 11.51 14.93 -26.87
CA ASN A 8 12.08 15.21 -25.55
C ASN A 8 10.92 15.35 -24.54
N VAL A 9 10.35 14.20 -24.16
CA VAL A 9 9.27 14.12 -23.19
C VAL A 9 9.89 14.43 -21.83
N ARG A 10 9.64 15.64 -21.31
CA ARG A 10 10.07 15.99 -19.95
C ARG A 10 9.63 14.90 -18.99
N PRO A 11 10.56 14.30 -18.22
CA PRO A 11 10.21 13.26 -17.26
C PRO A 11 9.19 13.84 -16.28
N LYS A 12 8.05 13.17 -16.17
CA LYS A 12 6.99 13.56 -15.25
C LYS A 12 7.55 13.40 -13.82
N PRO A 13 7.59 14.43 -12.96
CA PRO A 13 8.21 14.36 -11.64
C PRO A 13 7.69 13.20 -10.78
N TRP A 14 6.41 12.84 -10.93
CA TRP A 14 5.73 11.73 -10.24
C TRP A 14 6.02 10.35 -10.85
N LYS A 15 6.72 10.28 -12.00
CA LYS A 15 7.19 9.03 -12.63
C LYS A 15 8.68 8.77 -12.42
N LYS A 16 9.38 9.66 -11.71
CA LYS A 16 10.75 9.36 -11.30
C LYS A 16 10.69 8.15 -10.38
N LYS A 17 11.48 7.12 -10.70
CA LYS A 17 11.71 6.00 -9.78
C LYS A 17 12.12 6.58 -8.43
N CYS A 18 11.48 6.10 -7.39
CA CYS A 18 11.89 6.40 -6.04
C CYS A 18 13.28 5.73 -5.86
N GLU A 19 14.30 6.53 -5.67
CA GLU A 19 15.66 6.05 -5.41
C GLU A 19 16.06 6.57 -4.02
N PHE A 20 16.08 5.64 -3.06
CA PHE A 20 16.58 5.94 -1.73
C PHE A 20 18.11 6.05 -1.76
N CYS A 21 18.65 6.89 -0.91
CA CYS A 21 20.08 7.05 -0.79
C CYS A 21 20.47 6.82 0.68
N LYS A 22 21.52 6.03 0.91
CA LYS A 22 21.98 5.74 2.28
C LYS A 22 22.32 6.99 3.09
N SER A 23 22.83 8.04 2.41
CA SER A 23 23.13 9.33 3.03
C SER A 23 21.92 10.09 3.54
N ASP A 24 20.70 9.72 3.10
CA ASP A 24 19.47 10.41 3.48
C ASP A 24 18.88 9.88 4.80
N VAL A 25 19.50 8.85 5.39
CA VAL A 25 19.09 8.22 6.67
C VAL A 25 20.26 8.24 7.64
N VAL A 26 20.04 8.76 8.83
CA VAL A 26 21.01 8.71 9.93
C VAL A 26 20.75 7.45 10.76
N GLY A 27 21.60 6.42 10.59
CA GLY A 27 21.47 5.17 11.29
C GLY A 27 20.54 4.18 10.59
N LYS A 28 19.39 3.88 11.20
CA LYS A 28 18.39 2.92 10.69
C LYS A 28 17.09 3.64 10.39
N LEU A 29 16.35 3.14 9.41
CA LEU A 29 14.98 3.57 9.17
C LEU A 29 14.07 2.79 10.13
N HIS A 30 13.37 3.49 11.03
CA HIS A 30 12.43 2.89 11.96
C HIS A 30 11.04 2.83 11.34
N MET A 31 10.48 1.63 11.30
CA MET A 31 9.16 1.34 10.74
C MET A 31 8.30 0.65 11.79
N VAL A 32 7.12 1.19 12.05
CA VAL A 32 6.13 0.57 12.94
C VAL A 32 4.95 0.07 12.10
N LEU A 33 4.59 -1.19 12.29
CA LEU A 33 3.43 -1.81 11.66
C LEU A 33 2.24 -1.76 12.62
N GLY A 34 1.16 -1.14 12.18
CA GLY A 34 -0.10 -1.04 12.91
C GLY A 34 -1.28 -1.17 11.94
N ASN A 35 -2.26 -0.30 12.07
CA ASN A 35 -3.34 -0.17 11.07
C ASN A 35 -2.87 0.40 9.73
N GLY A 36 -1.64 0.90 9.65
CA GLY A 36 -0.87 1.31 8.49
C GLY A 36 0.60 0.97 8.71
N VAL A 37 1.45 1.50 7.85
CA VAL A 37 2.91 1.51 8.04
C VAL A 37 3.30 2.91 8.46
N TYR A 38 3.94 3.04 9.60
CA TYR A 38 4.41 4.30 10.17
C TYR A 38 5.92 4.37 10.07
N ILE A 39 6.44 5.41 9.47
CA ILE A 39 7.87 5.64 9.29
C ILE A 39 8.26 6.85 10.12
N ASP A 40 9.16 6.66 11.08
CA ASP A 40 9.69 7.73 11.91
C ASP A 40 10.52 8.68 11.05
N THR A 41 10.24 9.99 11.16
CA THR A 41 10.90 11.03 10.37
C THR A 41 12.13 11.62 11.04
N LEU A 42 12.38 11.29 12.32
CA LEU A 42 13.41 11.93 13.14
C LEU A 42 14.81 11.82 12.53
N ASN A 43 15.13 10.67 11.96
CA ASN A 43 16.45 10.36 11.38
C ASN A 43 16.45 10.38 9.84
N LEU A 44 15.42 10.96 9.24
CA LEU A 44 15.24 10.99 7.79
C LEU A 44 15.42 12.40 7.22
N MET A 45 16.26 12.52 6.21
CA MET A 45 16.37 13.77 5.45
C MET A 45 15.05 14.08 4.69
N PRO A 46 14.71 15.37 4.48
CA PRO A 46 13.48 15.74 3.77
C PRO A 46 13.33 15.10 2.38
N ARG A 47 14.45 14.76 1.74
CA ARG A 47 14.46 14.11 0.44
C ARG A 47 13.81 12.72 0.51
N ILE A 48 14.25 11.84 1.42
CA ILE A 48 13.69 10.48 1.54
C ILE A 48 12.26 10.52 2.09
N GLN A 49 11.94 11.47 2.98
CA GLN A 49 10.55 11.68 3.43
C GLN A 49 9.62 11.94 2.24
N ASN A 50 10.02 12.82 1.32
CA ASN A 50 9.25 13.12 0.11
C ASN A 50 9.18 11.93 -0.84
N GLN A 51 10.21 11.11 -0.91
CA GLN A 51 10.21 9.88 -1.70
C GLN A 51 9.24 8.86 -1.12
N VAL A 52 9.19 8.68 0.21
CA VAL A 52 8.21 7.83 0.90
C VAL A 52 6.78 8.32 0.60
N ARG A 53 6.53 9.64 0.72
CA ARG A 53 5.21 10.20 0.36
C ARG A 53 4.85 9.95 -1.09
N SER A 54 5.83 10.02 -2.00
CA SER A 54 5.59 9.78 -3.44
C SER A 54 5.22 8.34 -3.76
N LEU A 55 5.66 7.36 -2.97
CA LEU A 55 5.23 5.96 -3.10
C LEU A 55 3.74 5.77 -2.77
N ALA A 56 3.20 6.58 -1.86
CA ALA A 56 1.80 6.57 -1.50
C ALA A 56 0.94 7.53 -2.34
N ALA A 57 1.50 8.10 -3.40
CA ALA A 57 0.82 9.03 -4.30
C ALA A 57 0.67 8.46 -5.70
N PHE A 58 -0.46 8.73 -6.34
CA PHE A 58 -0.74 8.33 -7.72
C PHE A 58 -1.49 9.41 -8.48
N ASP A 59 -1.41 9.35 -9.82
CA ASP A 59 -2.14 10.27 -10.69
C ASP A 59 -3.65 10.13 -10.50
N ASN A 60 -4.37 11.23 -10.31
CA ASN A 60 -5.82 11.24 -10.18
C ASN A 60 -6.50 10.99 -11.54
N PRO A 61 -7.14 9.83 -11.78
CA PRO A 61 -7.76 9.53 -13.07
C PRO A 61 -8.87 10.51 -13.46
N GLU A 62 -9.60 10.99 -12.46
CA GLU A 62 -10.72 11.93 -12.69
C GLU A 62 -10.21 13.30 -13.16
N PHE A 63 -9.12 13.80 -12.57
CA PHE A 63 -8.47 15.02 -13.00
C PHE A 63 -8.08 14.94 -14.48
N TYR A 64 -7.43 13.86 -14.89
CA TYR A 64 -6.99 13.70 -16.27
C TYR A 64 -8.13 13.44 -17.25
N LYS A 65 -9.20 12.77 -16.79
CA LYS A 65 -10.44 12.60 -17.56
C LYS A 65 -11.09 13.95 -17.83
N ASN A 66 -11.30 14.75 -16.79
CA ASN A 66 -11.90 16.09 -16.89
C ASN A 66 -11.05 17.00 -17.78
N LYS A 67 -9.74 17.00 -17.59
CA LYS A 67 -8.81 17.77 -18.42
C LYS A 67 -8.90 17.40 -19.90
N ARG A 68 -9.07 16.12 -20.22
CA ARG A 68 -9.23 15.65 -21.60
C ARG A 68 -10.57 16.07 -22.22
N LEU A 69 -11.62 16.15 -21.38
CA LEU A 69 -12.97 16.55 -21.80
C LEU A 69 -13.19 18.07 -21.75
N GLY A 70 -12.20 18.85 -21.34
CA GLY A 70 -12.31 20.30 -21.21
C GLY A 70 -13.13 20.77 -19.99
N TYR A 71 -13.39 19.88 -19.02
CA TYR A 71 -14.12 20.23 -17.80
C TYR A 71 -13.19 20.91 -16.76
N SER A 72 -13.79 21.76 -15.92
CA SER A 72 -13.09 22.39 -14.82
C SER A 72 -12.61 21.38 -13.79
N ASN A 73 -11.37 21.55 -13.32
CA ASN A 73 -10.77 20.75 -12.25
C ASN A 73 -10.58 21.55 -10.95
N TYR A 74 -11.41 22.57 -10.71
CA TYR A 74 -11.25 23.50 -9.57
C TYR A 74 -11.12 22.75 -8.21
N TYR A 75 -11.87 21.65 -8.03
CA TYR A 75 -11.85 20.85 -6.80
C TYR A 75 -11.02 19.56 -6.90
N ASN A 76 -10.42 19.27 -8.04
CA ASN A 76 -9.68 18.03 -8.26
C ASN A 76 -8.17 18.30 -8.36
N PHE A 77 -7.39 17.70 -7.47
CA PHE A 77 -5.94 17.73 -7.57
C PHE A 77 -5.45 16.70 -8.61
N SER A 78 -4.31 16.99 -9.23
CA SER A 78 -3.71 16.13 -10.26
C SER A 78 -3.15 14.81 -9.71
N ALA A 79 -2.89 14.75 -8.40
CA ALA A 79 -2.42 13.56 -7.70
C ALA A 79 -3.24 13.33 -6.42
N VAL A 80 -3.42 12.06 -6.08
CA VAL A 80 -4.03 11.61 -4.83
C VAL A 80 -2.93 11.05 -3.93
N TYR A 81 -2.85 11.53 -2.71
CA TYR A 81 -1.95 11.03 -1.68
C TYR A 81 -2.75 10.22 -0.64
N LEU A 82 -2.37 8.97 -0.44
CA LEU A 82 -3.03 8.04 0.48
C LEU A 82 -2.37 7.96 1.86
N GLY A 83 -1.29 8.72 2.06
CA GLY A 83 -0.61 8.80 3.34
C GLY A 83 -1.13 9.92 4.23
N LYS A 84 -0.61 9.98 5.44
CA LYS A 84 -0.79 11.08 6.40
C LYS A 84 0.53 11.34 7.14
N ASP A 85 0.76 12.59 7.50
CA ASP A 85 1.82 12.96 8.43
C ASP A 85 1.19 13.12 9.82
N ILE A 86 1.65 12.35 10.81
CA ILE A 86 1.08 12.31 12.16
C ILE A 86 2.23 12.28 13.17
N ASP A 87 2.33 13.29 14.01
CA ASP A 87 3.22 13.33 15.19
C ASP A 87 4.67 12.88 14.93
N GLY A 88 5.28 13.33 13.84
CA GLY A 88 6.65 12.97 13.48
C GLY A 88 6.76 11.64 12.70
N TYR A 89 5.64 11.04 12.33
CA TYR A 89 5.58 9.84 11.49
C TYR A 89 4.93 10.13 10.15
N ILE A 90 5.37 9.42 9.12
CA ILE A 90 4.68 9.33 7.83
C ILE A 90 3.92 8.01 7.83
N GLN A 91 2.59 8.09 7.93
CA GLN A 91 1.72 6.92 7.78
C GLN A 91 1.42 6.69 6.31
N ILE A 92 1.61 5.46 5.85
CA ILE A 92 1.30 5.01 4.48
C ILE A 92 0.49 3.70 4.50
N PRO A 93 -0.18 3.36 3.39
CA PRO A 93 -0.91 2.10 3.26
C PRO A 93 -0.03 0.87 3.48
N ARG A 94 -0.58 -0.17 4.14
CA ARG A 94 0.12 -1.42 4.48
C ARG A 94 0.73 -2.12 3.28
N GLY A 95 0.06 -2.12 2.14
CA GLY A 95 0.53 -2.75 0.91
C GLY A 95 1.84 -2.17 0.34
N LEU A 96 2.31 -1.02 0.85
CA LEU A 96 3.59 -0.41 0.43
C LEU A 96 4.79 -0.85 1.28
N ARG A 97 4.58 -1.66 2.33
CA ARG A 97 5.63 -2.15 3.22
C ARG A 97 6.79 -2.78 2.46
N GLU A 98 6.48 -3.78 1.65
CA GLU A 98 7.49 -4.54 0.90
C GLU A 98 8.26 -3.64 -0.08
N ASN A 99 7.58 -2.70 -0.73
CA ASN A 99 8.20 -1.76 -1.65
C ASN A 99 9.24 -0.90 -0.94
N ILE A 100 8.94 -0.41 0.27
CA ILE A 100 9.88 0.39 1.05
C ILE A 100 11.07 -0.45 1.50
N ILE A 101 10.82 -1.66 1.99
CA ILE A 101 11.90 -2.57 2.41
C ILE A 101 12.84 -2.83 1.23
N GLN A 102 12.31 -3.16 0.06
CA GLN A 102 13.11 -3.38 -1.14
C GLN A 102 13.92 -2.16 -1.58
N GLU A 103 13.32 -0.96 -1.54
CA GLU A 103 14.05 0.28 -1.87
C GLU A 103 15.14 0.60 -0.82
N CYS A 104 14.90 0.32 0.45
CA CYS A 104 15.90 0.42 1.52
C CYS A 104 17.05 -0.57 1.30
N GLU A 105 16.74 -1.83 0.99
CA GLU A 105 17.75 -2.87 0.71
C GLU A 105 18.62 -2.50 -0.49
N LYS A 106 18.04 -2.03 -1.59
CA LYS A 106 18.78 -1.56 -2.77
C LYS A 106 19.73 -0.40 -2.43
N ALA A 107 19.30 0.48 -1.53
CA ALA A 107 20.10 1.63 -1.07
C ALA A 107 21.12 1.27 0.03
N GLY A 108 21.10 0.04 0.55
CA GLY A 108 21.93 -0.36 1.69
C GLY A 108 21.54 0.30 3.00
N ILE A 109 20.25 0.64 3.17
CA ILE A 109 19.67 1.21 4.39
C ILE A 109 19.13 0.07 5.25
N SER A 110 19.59 0.00 6.51
CA SER A 110 19.05 -0.95 7.48
C SER A 110 17.68 -0.49 7.96
N VAL A 111 16.70 -1.39 7.94
CA VAL A 111 15.34 -1.13 8.42
C VAL A 111 15.15 -1.85 9.76
N ASP A 112 14.61 -1.12 10.74
CA ASP A 112 14.19 -1.66 12.03
C ASP A 112 12.67 -1.68 12.05
N VAL A 113 12.07 -2.88 12.13
CA VAL A 113 10.63 -3.07 12.04
C VAL A 113 10.07 -3.46 13.40
N SER A 114 9.22 -2.62 13.96
CA SER A 114 8.44 -2.91 15.16
C SER A 114 7.02 -3.31 14.74
N ASP A 115 6.63 -4.55 15.02
CA ASP A 115 5.27 -5.02 14.73
C ASP A 115 4.37 -4.79 15.95
N GLN A 116 3.46 -3.82 15.84
CA GLN A 116 2.47 -3.45 16.85
C GLN A 116 1.04 -3.69 16.33
N ARG A 117 0.89 -4.61 15.39
CA ARG A 117 -0.44 -4.98 14.90
C ARG A 117 -1.19 -5.72 15.99
N GLU A 118 -2.41 -5.30 16.23
CA GLU A 118 -3.31 -6.02 17.10
C GLU A 118 -3.66 -7.36 16.48
N THR A 119 -3.42 -8.42 17.24
CA THR A 119 -3.91 -9.75 16.90
C THR A 119 -5.32 -9.88 17.45
N GLY A 120 -6.28 -10.29 16.61
CA GLY A 120 -7.64 -10.58 17.06
C GLY A 120 -7.65 -11.61 18.18
N GLN A 121 -8.76 -11.73 18.88
CA GLN A 121 -8.91 -12.73 19.94
C GLN A 121 -9.02 -14.12 19.33
N PRO A 122 -8.33 -15.14 19.91
CA PRO A 122 -8.42 -16.51 19.43
C PRO A 122 -9.85 -17.05 19.62
N ILE A 123 -10.36 -17.69 18.58
CA ILE A 123 -11.70 -18.29 18.58
C ILE A 123 -11.63 -19.79 18.25
N ARG A 124 -12.61 -20.55 18.77
CA ARG A 124 -12.76 -21.96 18.44
C ARG A 124 -13.97 -22.14 17.54
N VAL A 125 -13.73 -22.06 16.25
CA VAL A 125 -14.78 -22.22 15.23
C VAL A 125 -14.32 -23.17 14.15
N SER A 126 -15.28 -23.79 13.46
CA SER A 126 -15.04 -24.57 12.27
C SER A 126 -15.97 -24.10 11.16
N PHE A 127 -15.47 -24.01 9.97
CA PHE A 127 -16.30 -23.71 8.81
C PHE A 127 -17.17 -24.94 8.47
N LYS A 128 -18.48 -24.72 8.36
CA LYS A 128 -19.43 -25.74 7.91
C LYS A 128 -19.98 -25.33 6.56
N GLY A 129 -19.55 -25.99 5.52
CA GLY A 129 -19.96 -25.75 4.13
C GLY A 129 -18.84 -26.05 3.16
N ASP A 130 -19.16 -26.04 1.88
CA ASP A 130 -18.21 -26.29 0.80
C ASP A 130 -17.96 -25.01 0.02
N LEU A 131 -16.68 -24.76 -0.27
CA LEU A 131 -16.28 -23.68 -1.18
C LEU A 131 -16.43 -24.17 -2.62
N ARG A 132 -16.86 -23.26 -3.50
CA ARG A 132 -16.75 -23.50 -4.94
C ARG A 132 -15.27 -23.40 -5.34
N MET A 133 -14.84 -24.12 -6.37
CA MET A 133 -13.46 -24.17 -6.85
C MET A 133 -12.81 -22.77 -6.96
N GLN A 134 -13.55 -21.77 -7.48
CA GLN A 134 -13.03 -20.40 -7.60
C GLN A 134 -12.87 -19.71 -6.23
N GLN A 135 -13.71 -20.04 -5.26
CA GLN A 135 -13.62 -19.52 -3.89
C GLN A 135 -12.45 -20.16 -3.14
N GLU A 136 -12.22 -21.44 -3.36
CA GLU A 136 -11.09 -22.19 -2.79
C GLU A 136 -9.76 -21.61 -3.27
N LEU A 137 -9.58 -21.43 -4.59
CA LEU A 137 -8.41 -20.79 -5.18
C LEU A 137 -8.18 -19.36 -4.63
N ALA A 138 -9.25 -18.61 -4.44
CA ALA A 138 -9.16 -17.26 -3.86
C ALA A 138 -8.73 -17.30 -2.38
N ALA A 139 -9.27 -18.25 -1.61
CA ALA A 139 -8.91 -18.42 -0.21
C ALA A 139 -7.46 -18.87 -0.04
N GLU A 140 -6.98 -19.83 -0.82
CA GLU A 140 -5.57 -20.26 -0.83
C GLU A 140 -4.63 -19.11 -1.11
N LYS A 141 -4.95 -18.28 -2.13
CA LYS A 141 -4.15 -17.09 -2.46
C LYS A 141 -4.12 -16.07 -1.33
N LEU A 142 -5.26 -15.83 -0.69
CA LEU A 142 -5.31 -14.90 0.45
C LEU A 142 -4.53 -15.42 1.66
N LEU A 143 -4.61 -16.72 1.95
CA LEU A 143 -3.87 -17.34 3.07
C LEU A 143 -2.35 -17.37 2.83
N SER A 144 -1.90 -17.35 1.58
CA SER A 144 -0.47 -17.35 1.25
C SER A 144 0.22 -15.98 1.38
N HIS A 145 -0.53 -14.91 1.67
CA HIS A 145 -0.01 -13.56 1.78
C HIS A 145 -0.50 -12.90 3.07
N SER A 146 0.32 -12.01 3.64
CA SER A 146 -0.04 -11.25 4.85
C SER A 146 -1.07 -10.14 4.57
N ASP A 147 -1.08 -9.62 3.35
CA ASP A 147 -1.96 -8.55 2.91
C ASP A 147 -2.47 -8.83 1.49
N GLY A 148 -3.74 -8.51 1.21
CA GLY A 148 -4.30 -8.72 -0.12
C GLY A 148 -5.67 -8.09 -0.30
N VAL A 149 -6.11 -8.00 -1.56
CA VAL A 149 -7.44 -7.50 -1.94
C VAL A 149 -8.13 -8.53 -2.82
N LEU A 150 -9.27 -9.04 -2.36
CA LEU A 150 -10.15 -9.89 -3.17
C LEU A 150 -11.08 -9.01 -4.01
N SER A 151 -10.75 -8.85 -5.29
CA SER A 151 -11.65 -8.25 -6.28
C SER A 151 -12.49 -9.34 -6.93
N ALA A 152 -13.78 -9.35 -6.64
CA ALA A 152 -14.71 -10.35 -7.16
C ALA A 152 -16.07 -9.72 -7.50
N ALA A 153 -16.75 -10.29 -8.49
CA ALA A 153 -18.08 -9.85 -8.94
C ALA A 153 -19.14 -9.95 -7.83
N THR A 154 -20.27 -9.27 -8.04
CA THR A 154 -21.45 -9.44 -7.20
C THR A 154 -21.89 -10.90 -7.24
N ALA A 155 -22.40 -11.42 -6.14
CA ALA A 155 -22.81 -12.83 -5.94
C ALA A 155 -21.67 -13.88 -6.01
N PHE A 156 -20.39 -13.48 -6.05
CA PHE A 156 -19.27 -14.42 -5.93
C PHE A 156 -19.30 -15.19 -4.60
N GLY A 157 -19.89 -14.61 -3.56
CA GLY A 157 -19.89 -15.18 -2.20
C GLY A 157 -18.69 -14.74 -1.38
N LYS A 158 -18.30 -13.47 -1.48
CA LYS A 158 -17.19 -12.90 -0.70
C LYS A 158 -17.32 -13.16 0.80
N THR A 159 -18.52 -13.04 1.34
CA THR A 159 -18.80 -13.34 2.76
C THR A 159 -18.48 -14.79 3.13
N VAL A 160 -18.77 -15.75 2.24
CA VAL A 160 -18.45 -17.17 2.45
C VAL A 160 -16.95 -17.38 2.52
N VAL A 161 -16.19 -16.78 1.61
CA VAL A 161 -14.72 -16.80 1.63
C VAL A 161 -14.17 -16.16 2.89
N CYS A 162 -14.70 -15.01 3.32
CA CYS A 162 -14.28 -14.37 4.57
C CYS A 162 -14.55 -15.25 5.80
N SER A 163 -15.72 -15.89 5.87
CA SER A 163 -16.05 -16.81 6.97
C SER A 163 -15.12 -18.02 7.01
N TYR A 164 -14.77 -18.55 5.84
CA TYR A 164 -13.78 -19.63 5.72
C TYR A 164 -12.39 -19.19 6.21
N LEU A 165 -11.93 -18.01 5.78
CA LEU A 165 -10.64 -17.45 6.20
C LEU A 165 -10.57 -17.23 7.72
N ILE A 166 -11.63 -16.72 8.34
CA ILE A 166 -11.72 -16.55 9.80
C ILE A 166 -11.58 -17.90 10.50
N ALA A 167 -12.26 -18.94 9.98
CA ALA A 167 -12.16 -20.27 10.54
C ALA A 167 -10.78 -20.93 10.35
N CYS A 168 -10.06 -20.60 9.27
CA CYS A 168 -8.69 -21.06 9.04
C CYS A 168 -7.68 -20.33 9.93
N LEU A 169 -7.85 -19.03 10.12
CA LEU A 169 -6.94 -18.20 10.91
C LEU A 169 -7.16 -18.33 12.41
N LEU A 170 -8.34 -18.76 12.84
CA LEU A 170 -8.76 -18.95 14.24
C LEU A 170 -8.68 -17.66 15.08
N TYR A 171 -8.83 -16.50 14.46
CA TYR A 171 -8.86 -15.19 15.11
C TYR A 171 -10.07 -14.39 14.68
N THR A 172 -10.54 -13.52 15.56
CA THR A 172 -11.61 -12.57 15.22
C THR A 172 -11.09 -11.57 14.17
N SER A 173 -11.96 -11.15 13.28
CA SER A 173 -11.71 -10.01 12.41
C SER A 173 -12.13 -8.74 13.14
N PRO A 174 -11.27 -7.70 13.24
CA PRO A 174 -11.69 -6.43 13.82
C PRO A 174 -12.86 -5.85 13.02
N SER A 175 -13.87 -5.39 13.72
CA SER A 175 -15.01 -4.70 13.11
C SER A 175 -14.62 -3.26 12.77
N PRO A 176 -15.08 -2.71 11.62
CA PRO A 176 -14.89 -1.30 11.32
C PRO A 176 -15.60 -0.34 12.29
N ARG A 177 -16.34 -0.87 13.27
CA ARG A 177 -17.11 -0.10 14.26
C ARG A 177 -16.47 -0.11 15.64
N ASP A 178 -15.36 -0.81 15.83
CA ASP A 178 -14.61 -0.89 17.09
C ASP A 178 -13.48 0.15 17.13
#